data_0f0bcb3f607e10d7d65ed99a3e89c37e
#
_entry.id   0f0bcb3f607e10d7d65ed99a3e89c37e
#
_cell.length_a   1.000
_cell.length_b   1.000
_cell.length_c   1.000
_cell.angle_alpha   90.00
_cell.angle_beta   90.00
_cell.angle_gamma   90.00
#
_symmetry.space_group_name_H-M   'P 1'
#
loop_
_entity.id
_entity.type
_entity.pdbx_description
1 polymer ?
#
loop_
_entity_poly.entity_id
_entity_poly.type
_entity_poly.pdbx_seq_one_letter_code
_entity_poly.pdbx_strand_id
1 'polypeptide(L)'
;NDKGVWKVYSDILNADVLIASAVGHLVEKDNPYKNYENWELENLPALPEKFSYKVKKGVSYSFNNIKKCIRECDFIIIGTDPDREGESIAYKILNEIPGSINKVKYRLWANSLTKKGIESAFKKLRDPSETINYYHEADARDDADWLVGFNLSPFVTIKMKEVGELEKTDKVMSVGRVQTPIVSLIVRNHEEIENFVSVPFWTIEALNEEGLKFTNDVKYKSLQEATEALELMSDSYTVIDVKVENKSQTAPKLYNLTNLQSEMSKLYKVDATRTKEIVQSLYQKGFMSYPRTDSTLITTNEFEYLVANIERYKQTIGKDIETVNLIPRKEFVNDKKVVEHYAIIPTENIPNIEELDSYEKIIYQMVTFQTLLMFSENYDYQSTTITIKNDASSVEFKVSGNVTINKGWRKYKQTKSEDKELPSLNVADNLVLKANIKQDQTKPPSRITEQYLLKTLLPKYDLGTS
;
A
#
# COMPACT_ATOMS: atom_id res chain seq x y z
N ASN A 1 -6.25 4.12 39.59
CA ASN A 1 -5.42 4.58 38.45
C ASN A 1 -4.18 5.28 38.98
N ASP A 2 -3.14 4.50 39.35
CA ASP A 2 -1.84 5.06 39.66
C ASP A 2 -1.18 5.37 38.30
N LYS A 3 -1.40 6.62 37.81
CA LYS A 3 -0.68 7.27 36.72
C LYS A 3 -0.03 6.30 35.70
N GLY A 4 -0.87 5.63 34.84
CA GLY A 4 -0.38 4.78 33.74
C GLY A 4 -0.31 3.27 34.01
N VAL A 5 -0.82 2.82 35.18
CA VAL A 5 -1.05 1.40 35.48
C VAL A 5 -2.50 1.20 35.90
N TRP A 6 -3.16 0.22 35.27
CA TRP A 6 -4.50 -0.19 35.66
C TRP A 6 -4.44 -1.55 36.37
N LYS A 7 -5.14 -1.66 37.48
CA LYS A 7 -5.36 -2.94 38.17
C LYS A 7 -6.81 -3.33 37.99
N VAL A 8 -7.05 -4.46 37.37
CA VAL A 8 -8.39 -4.97 37.06
C VAL A 8 -8.44 -6.48 37.32
N TYR A 9 -9.62 -6.98 37.63
CA TYR A 9 -9.87 -8.42 37.61
C TYR A 9 -10.36 -8.81 36.21
N SER A 10 -9.81 -9.87 35.65
CA SER A 10 -10.22 -10.40 34.36
C SER A 10 -11.01 -11.68 34.51
N ASP A 11 -12.29 -11.66 34.16
CA ASP A 11 -13.13 -12.86 34.12
C ASP A 11 -12.63 -13.89 33.12
N ILE A 12 -12.02 -13.43 32.00
CA ILE A 12 -11.50 -14.32 30.96
C ILE A 12 -10.27 -15.10 31.43
N LEU A 13 -9.39 -14.45 32.20
CA LEU A 13 -8.17 -15.04 32.75
C LEU A 13 -8.38 -15.63 34.15
N ASN A 14 -9.50 -15.32 34.76
CA ASN A 14 -9.82 -15.62 36.15
C ASN A 14 -8.69 -15.23 37.12
N ALA A 15 -8.19 -13.99 36.96
CA ALA A 15 -7.03 -13.47 37.68
C ALA A 15 -7.02 -11.95 37.81
N ASP A 16 -6.32 -11.44 38.83
CA ASP A 16 -5.95 -10.03 38.91
C ASP A 16 -4.91 -9.70 37.82
N VAL A 17 -5.14 -8.63 37.09
CA VAL A 17 -4.31 -8.19 35.95
C VAL A 17 -3.80 -6.79 36.20
N LEU A 18 -2.50 -6.59 36.02
CA LEU A 18 -1.84 -5.30 35.91
C LEU A 18 -1.65 -4.94 34.44
N ILE A 19 -2.22 -3.82 33.99
CA ILE A 19 -2.07 -3.34 32.66
C ILE A 19 -1.15 -2.11 32.67
N ALA A 20 0.00 -2.19 32.01
CA ALA A 20 0.91 -1.07 31.82
C ALA A 20 1.13 -0.84 30.33
N SER A 21 1.17 0.43 29.90
CA SER A 21 1.31 0.79 28.49
C SER A 21 2.69 1.37 28.18
N ALA A 22 3.21 0.99 27.01
CA ALA A 22 4.32 1.66 26.36
C ALA A 22 3.77 2.64 25.32
N VAL A 23 4.13 3.91 25.41
CA VAL A 23 3.79 4.91 24.41
C VAL A 23 4.95 4.96 23.41
N GLY A 24 4.92 4.05 22.42
CA GLY A 24 6.01 3.86 21.46
C GLY A 24 7.27 3.23 22.09
N HIS A 25 8.41 3.42 21.42
CA HIS A 25 9.69 2.90 21.92
C HIS A 25 10.16 3.61 23.20
N LEU A 26 10.27 2.89 24.30
CA LEU A 26 10.82 3.38 25.56
C LEU A 26 12.35 3.19 25.65
N VAL A 27 12.92 2.35 24.82
CA VAL A 27 14.33 1.97 24.78
C VAL A 27 14.91 2.31 23.42
N GLU A 28 16.15 2.78 23.39
CA GLU A 28 16.89 3.10 22.18
C GLU A 28 18.32 2.55 22.28
N LYS A 29 18.97 2.32 21.13
CA LYS A 29 20.39 1.96 21.10
C LYS A 29 21.22 3.08 21.71
N ASP A 30 22.17 2.71 22.57
CA ASP A 30 23.12 3.66 23.12
C ASP A 30 24.20 3.96 22.08
N ASN A 31 24.79 5.15 22.19
CA ASN A 31 25.96 5.48 21.40
C ASN A 31 27.19 4.73 21.98
N PRO A 32 27.82 3.82 21.20
CA PRO A 32 28.99 3.08 21.67
C PRO A 32 30.23 3.96 21.88
N TYR A 33 30.22 5.18 21.33
CA TYR A 33 31.34 6.12 21.41
C TYR A 33 30.94 7.35 22.20
N LYS A 34 31.52 7.49 23.39
CA LYS A 34 31.19 8.55 24.37
C LYS A 34 31.36 10.00 23.86
N ASN A 35 32.17 10.22 22.83
CA ASN A 35 32.55 11.54 22.33
C ASN A 35 32.00 11.85 20.92
N TYR A 36 30.81 11.39 20.57
CA TYR A 36 30.25 11.50 19.23
C TYR A 36 29.66 12.87 18.88
N GLU A 37 29.89 13.87 19.75
CA GLU A 37 29.39 15.24 19.46
C GLU A 37 30.18 15.90 18.30
N ASN A 38 31.39 15.47 18.03
CA ASN A 38 32.20 15.88 16.88
C ASN A 38 32.50 14.67 16.00
N TRP A 39 31.84 14.58 14.85
CA TRP A 39 32.11 13.53 13.90
C TRP A 39 33.52 13.68 13.30
N GLU A 40 34.33 12.66 13.43
CA GLU A 40 35.67 12.53 12.87
C GLU A 40 35.77 11.25 12.05
N LEU A 41 36.42 11.33 10.88
CA LEU A 41 36.57 10.17 9.98
C LEU A 41 37.32 9.02 10.62
N GLU A 42 38.23 9.34 11.56
CA GLU A 42 39.06 8.38 12.30
C GLU A 42 38.22 7.44 13.18
N ASN A 43 37.06 7.88 13.58
CA ASN A 43 36.10 7.10 14.39
C ASN A 43 35.16 6.21 13.54
N LEU A 44 35.34 6.19 12.22
CA LEU A 44 34.53 5.41 11.30
C LEU A 44 35.33 4.29 10.63
N PRO A 45 34.78 3.11 10.36
CA PRO A 45 33.39 2.73 10.68
C PRO A 45 33.20 2.33 12.15
N ALA A 46 32.03 2.74 12.69
CA ALA A 46 31.57 2.29 14.00
C ALA A 46 30.88 0.91 13.84
N LEU A 47 31.58 -0.14 14.26
CA LEU A 47 31.12 -1.53 14.15
C LEU A 47 31.12 -2.19 15.54
N PRO A 48 30.09 -1.98 16.36
CA PRO A 48 29.99 -2.60 17.67
C PRO A 48 29.79 -4.12 17.54
N GLU A 49 30.50 -4.90 18.34
CA GLU A 49 30.28 -6.35 18.43
C GLU A 49 28.88 -6.69 18.98
N LYS A 50 28.36 -5.84 19.83
CA LYS A 50 27.04 -5.93 20.44
C LYS A 50 26.47 -4.55 20.69
N PHE A 51 25.21 -4.36 20.32
CA PHE A 51 24.48 -3.13 20.64
C PHE A 51 24.10 -3.11 22.12
N SER A 52 24.36 -1.99 22.79
CA SER A 52 23.81 -1.67 24.10
C SER A 52 22.58 -0.78 23.97
N TYR A 53 21.70 -0.85 24.94
CA TYR A 53 20.44 -0.12 24.95
C TYR A 53 20.33 0.75 26.21
N LYS A 54 19.54 1.81 26.12
CA LYS A 54 19.21 2.69 27.23
C LYS A 54 17.77 3.14 27.17
N VAL A 55 17.20 3.49 28.31
CA VAL A 55 15.87 4.10 28.39
C VAL A 55 15.95 5.52 27.81
N LYS A 56 15.05 5.84 26.89
CA LYS A 56 14.93 7.17 26.28
C LYS A 56 14.64 8.25 27.33
N LYS A 57 15.18 9.46 27.08
CA LYS A 57 14.86 10.64 27.90
C LYS A 57 13.36 10.93 27.81
N GLY A 58 12.74 11.27 28.95
CA GLY A 58 11.31 11.67 29.02
C GLY A 58 10.30 10.52 29.16
N VAL A 59 10.71 9.24 28.97
CA VAL A 59 9.80 8.08 29.08
C VAL A 59 10.13 7.16 30.26
N SER A 60 11.09 7.52 31.09
CA SER A 60 11.51 6.73 32.26
C SER A 60 10.37 6.39 33.21
N TYR A 61 9.36 7.25 33.31
CA TYR A 61 8.17 7.00 34.12
C TYR A 61 7.41 5.75 33.61
N SER A 62 7.09 5.68 32.32
CA SER A 62 6.39 4.53 31.72
C SER A 62 7.23 3.25 31.84
N PHE A 63 8.55 3.34 31.58
CA PHE A 63 9.47 2.21 31.75
C PHE A 63 9.47 1.68 33.19
N ASN A 64 9.55 2.58 34.19
CA ASN A 64 9.55 2.19 35.60
C ASN A 64 8.22 1.58 36.06
N ASN A 65 7.09 2.04 35.53
CA ASN A 65 5.78 1.44 35.75
C ASN A 65 5.73 0.00 35.25
N ILE A 66 6.19 -0.23 34.00
CA ILE A 66 6.26 -1.58 33.43
C ILE A 66 7.18 -2.46 34.27
N LYS A 67 8.37 -1.95 34.65
CA LYS A 67 9.33 -2.66 35.50
C LYS A 67 8.73 -3.04 36.87
N LYS A 68 7.93 -2.16 37.47
CA LYS A 68 7.22 -2.45 38.70
C LYS A 68 6.19 -3.56 38.51
N CYS A 69 5.33 -3.47 37.47
CA CYS A 69 4.34 -4.49 37.18
C CYS A 69 4.98 -5.87 36.94
N ILE A 70 6.09 -5.94 36.21
CA ILE A 70 6.82 -7.18 35.94
C ILE A 70 7.38 -7.82 37.23
N ARG A 71 7.79 -7.02 38.22
CA ARG A 71 8.23 -7.55 39.52
C ARG A 71 7.12 -8.15 40.29
N GLU A 72 5.91 -7.58 40.23
CA GLU A 72 4.72 -7.98 40.99
C GLU A 72 3.93 -9.12 40.33
N CYS A 73 4.08 -9.39 39.03
CA CYS A 73 3.31 -10.41 38.32
C CYS A 73 3.99 -11.80 38.31
N ASP A 74 3.19 -12.86 38.20
CA ASP A 74 3.67 -14.23 38.04
C ASP A 74 4.08 -14.50 36.58
N PHE A 75 3.33 -13.96 35.62
CA PHE A 75 3.61 -14.09 34.19
C PHE A 75 3.19 -12.83 33.41
N ILE A 76 3.68 -12.73 32.19
CA ILE A 76 3.46 -11.61 31.28
C ILE A 76 2.67 -12.07 30.05
N ILE A 77 1.69 -11.27 29.67
CA ILE A 77 1.06 -11.32 28.33
C ILE A 77 1.52 -10.09 27.58
N ILE A 78 2.20 -10.28 26.45
CA ILE A 78 2.57 -9.18 25.55
C ILE A 78 1.31 -8.76 24.78
N GLY A 79 0.90 -7.49 24.90
CA GLY A 79 -0.30 -6.93 24.29
C GLY A 79 -0.03 -5.69 23.41
N THR A 80 1.19 -5.52 22.94
CA THR A 80 1.57 -4.48 21.95
C THR A 80 0.92 -4.75 20.59
N ASP A 81 0.97 -3.79 19.67
CA ASP A 81 0.44 -3.93 18.31
C ASP A 81 0.86 -5.27 17.68
N PRO A 82 -0.02 -5.92 16.91
CA PRO A 82 0.24 -7.25 16.35
C PRO A 82 1.10 -7.17 15.09
N ASP A 83 2.32 -6.65 15.20
CA ASP A 83 3.31 -6.54 14.14
C ASP A 83 4.74 -6.61 14.67
N ARG A 84 5.73 -6.58 13.77
CA ARG A 84 7.17 -6.59 14.15
C ARG A 84 7.56 -5.40 15.01
N GLU A 85 6.97 -4.24 14.80
CA GLU A 85 7.23 -3.04 15.60
C GLU A 85 6.76 -3.23 17.04
N GLY A 86 5.53 -3.78 17.20
CA GLY A 86 4.99 -4.11 18.53
C GLY A 86 5.82 -5.17 19.25
N GLU A 87 6.31 -6.19 18.53
CA GLU A 87 7.24 -7.17 19.09
C GLU A 87 8.57 -6.50 19.49
N SER A 88 9.12 -5.63 18.65
CA SER A 88 10.35 -4.89 18.94
C SER A 88 10.20 -4.01 20.20
N ILE A 89 9.10 -3.29 20.33
CA ILE A 89 8.83 -2.46 21.51
C ILE A 89 8.81 -3.33 22.78
N ALA A 90 8.05 -4.44 22.74
CA ALA A 90 7.91 -5.32 23.89
C ALA A 90 9.24 -5.95 24.30
N TYR A 91 9.90 -6.66 23.37
CA TYR A 91 11.12 -7.39 23.69
C TYR A 91 12.30 -6.48 24.04
N LYS A 92 12.46 -5.30 23.44
CA LYS A 92 13.47 -4.32 23.83
C LYS A 92 13.26 -3.83 25.28
N ILE A 93 12.01 -3.62 25.70
CA ILE A 93 11.71 -3.26 27.12
C ILE A 93 12.04 -4.44 28.04
N LEU A 94 11.62 -5.65 27.66
CA LEU A 94 11.80 -6.85 28.49
C LEU A 94 13.29 -7.19 28.64
N ASN A 95 14.09 -7.08 27.58
CA ASN A 95 15.52 -7.35 27.63
C ASN A 95 16.28 -6.44 28.61
N GLU A 96 15.77 -5.22 28.86
CA GLU A 96 16.35 -4.27 29.83
C GLU A 96 15.92 -4.55 31.29
N ILE A 97 15.05 -5.54 31.52
CA ILE A 97 14.54 -5.88 32.85
C ILE A 97 14.94 -7.32 33.19
N PRO A 98 15.92 -7.54 34.08
CA PRO A 98 16.40 -8.88 34.41
C PRO A 98 15.28 -9.85 34.82
N GLY A 99 15.27 -11.04 34.21
CA GLY A 99 14.32 -12.11 34.53
C GLY A 99 12.93 -11.95 33.90
N SER A 100 12.64 -10.87 33.20
CA SER A 100 11.34 -10.60 32.61
C SER A 100 10.99 -11.58 31.48
N ILE A 101 11.95 -11.95 30.63
CA ILE A 101 11.74 -12.86 29.50
C ILE A 101 11.20 -14.21 29.97
N ASN A 102 11.70 -14.73 31.09
CA ASN A 102 11.25 -16.02 31.63
C ASN A 102 9.80 -15.98 32.16
N LYS A 103 9.26 -14.77 32.35
CA LYS A 103 7.85 -14.58 32.76
C LYS A 103 6.91 -14.45 31.57
N VAL A 104 7.39 -14.27 30.34
CA VAL A 104 6.54 -14.16 29.15
C VAL A 104 5.89 -15.50 28.87
N LYS A 105 4.56 -15.54 28.99
CA LYS A 105 3.79 -16.77 28.84
C LYS A 105 2.91 -16.77 27.60
N TYR A 106 2.38 -15.60 27.21
CA TYR A 106 1.46 -15.49 26.09
C TYR A 106 1.66 -14.20 25.31
N ARG A 107 1.21 -14.26 24.05
CA ARG A 107 1.08 -13.12 23.14
C ARG A 107 -0.39 -12.89 22.80
N LEU A 108 -0.90 -11.70 23.10
CA LEU A 108 -2.22 -11.24 22.68
C LEU A 108 -2.12 -10.57 21.31
N TRP A 109 -2.66 -11.22 20.28
CA TRP A 109 -2.62 -10.73 18.91
C TRP A 109 -3.98 -10.19 18.49
N ALA A 110 -4.20 -8.88 18.64
CA ALA A 110 -5.49 -8.24 18.44
C ALA A 110 -5.51 -7.42 17.14
N ASN A 111 -6.13 -7.94 16.08
CA ASN A 111 -6.31 -7.23 14.81
C ASN A 111 -7.47 -6.19 14.87
N SER A 112 -8.27 -6.21 15.91
CA SER A 112 -9.36 -5.26 16.16
C SER A 112 -9.44 -4.93 17.63
N LEU A 113 -9.60 -3.66 17.96
CA LEU A 113 -9.73 -3.16 19.33
C LEU A 113 -11.20 -3.02 19.77
N THR A 114 -12.14 -3.60 19.03
CA THR A 114 -13.51 -3.74 19.53
C THR A 114 -13.56 -4.71 20.70
N LYS A 115 -14.61 -4.60 21.53
CA LYS A 115 -14.80 -5.53 22.65
C LYS A 115 -14.74 -6.99 22.19
N LYS A 116 -15.47 -7.32 21.12
CA LYS A 116 -15.49 -8.69 20.55
C LYS A 116 -14.12 -9.10 20.00
N GLY A 117 -13.41 -8.18 19.33
CA GLY A 117 -12.07 -8.43 18.80
C GLY A 117 -11.08 -8.77 19.90
N ILE A 118 -11.08 -7.99 20.98
CA ILE A 118 -10.24 -8.23 22.17
C ILE A 118 -10.60 -9.54 22.85
N GLU A 119 -11.88 -9.80 23.10
CA GLU A 119 -12.35 -11.07 23.70
C GLU A 119 -11.94 -12.28 22.86
N SER A 120 -12.05 -12.18 21.53
CA SER A 120 -11.61 -13.23 20.61
C SER A 120 -10.11 -13.45 20.68
N ALA A 121 -9.32 -12.38 20.73
CA ALA A 121 -7.87 -12.47 20.86
C ALA A 121 -7.43 -13.11 22.18
N PHE A 122 -8.09 -12.79 23.31
CA PHE A 122 -7.84 -13.44 24.59
C PHE A 122 -8.20 -14.92 24.61
N LYS A 123 -9.20 -15.36 23.84
CA LYS A 123 -9.53 -16.78 23.67
C LYS A 123 -8.52 -17.53 22.82
N LYS A 124 -7.70 -16.82 22.05
CA LYS A 124 -6.71 -17.38 21.09
C LYS A 124 -5.32 -16.81 21.41
N LEU A 125 -4.95 -16.75 22.69
CA LEU A 125 -3.59 -16.35 23.07
C LEU A 125 -2.58 -17.27 22.39
N ARG A 126 -1.56 -16.66 21.78
CA ARG A 126 -0.48 -17.37 21.08
C ARG A 126 0.67 -17.71 22.02
N ASP A 127 1.39 -18.77 21.70
CA ASP A 127 2.70 -19.00 22.30
C ASP A 127 3.68 -17.95 21.79
N PRO A 128 4.53 -17.36 22.66
CA PRO A 128 5.51 -16.35 22.23
C PRO A 128 6.44 -16.83 21.12
N SER A 129 6.72 -18.13 21.02
CA SER A 129 7.56 -18.71 19.96
C SER A 129 6.97 -18.58 18.56
N GLU A 130 5.64 -18.38 18.45
CA GLU A 130 4.98 -18.16 17.16
C GLU A 130 5.28 -16.78 16.58
N THR A 131 5.64 -15.80 17.44
CA THR A 131 5.81 -14.38 17.04
C THR A 131 7.21 -13.83 17.27
N ILE A 132 8.08 -14.53 17.98
CA ILE A 132 9.43 -14.05 18.31
C ILE A 132 10.27 -13.71 17.07
N ASN A 133 10.02 -14.35 15.94
CA ASN A 133 10.74 -14.08 14.70
C ASN A 133 10.45 -12.66 14.17
N TYR A 134 9.29 -12.08 14.45
CA TYR A 134 9.01 -10.68 14.13
C TYR A 134 9.90 -9.72 14.91
N TYR A 135 10.20 -10.05 16.18
CA TYR A 135 11.19 -9.29 16.95
C TYR A 135 12.57 -9.39 16.31
N HIS A 136 13.03 -10.60 15.97
CA HIS A 136 14.35 -10.80 15.35
C HIS A 136 14.46 -10.08 14.00
N GLU A 137 13.39 -10.08 13.20
CA GLU A 137 13.34 -9.34 11.93
C GLU A 137 13.45 -7.83 12.16
N ALA A 138 12.68 -7.29 13.12
CA ALA A 138 12.71 -5.87 13.46
C ALA A 138 14.07 -5.44 14.02
N ASP A 139 14.69 -6.27 14.86
CA ASP A 139 15.99 -5.99 15.47
C ASP A 139 17.11 -6.00 14.43
N ALA A 140 17.15 -7.01 13.55
CA ALA A 140 18.09 -7.07 12.43
C ALA A 140 17.95 -5.87 11.48
N ARG A 141 16.72 -5.44 11.21
CA ARG A 141 16.45 -4.25 10.41
C ARG A 141 16.94 -2.98 11.11
N ASP A 142 16.66 -2.82 12.40
CA ASP A 142 17.10 -1.69 13.21
C ASP A 142 18.63 -1.64 13.32
N ASP A 143 19.29 -2.79 13.43
CA ASP A 143 20.76 -2.92 13.41
C ASP A 143 21.33 -2.46 12.05
N ALA A 144 20.77 -2.92 10.96
CA ALA A 144 21.18 -2.54 9.61
C ALA A 144 20.95 -1.03 9.34
N ASP A 145 19.81 -0.49 9.78
CA ASP A 145 19.51 0.94 9.65
C ASP A 145 20.47 1.79 10.47
N TRP A 146 20.80 1.34 11.69
CA TRP A 146 21.77 2.01 12.54
C TRP A 146 23.18 1.98 11.92
N LEU A 147 23.66 0.80 11.48
CA LEU A 147 24.99 0.64 10.89
C LEU A 147 25.16 1.52 9.65
N VAL A 148 24.17 1.57 8.78
CA VAL A 148 24.23 2.40 7.57
C VAL A 148 24.15 3.89 7.93
N GLY A 149 23.13 4.28 8.69
CA GLY A 149 22.88 5.68 9.02
C GLY A 149 23.99 6.31 9.86
N PHE A 150 24.43 5.58 10.86
CA PHE A 150 25.43 6.03 11.83
C PHE A 150 26.84 6.17 11.24
N ASN A 151 27.17 5.37 10.24
CA ASN A 151 28.47 5.44 9.57
C ASN A 151 28.47 6.36 8.35
N LEU A 152 27.45 6.24 7.49
CA LEU A 152 27.46 6.95 6.22
C LEU A 152 27.00 8.41 6.33
N SER A 153 26.08 8.75 7.26
CA SER A 153 25.65 10.14 7.40
C SER A 153 26.80 11.07 7.85
N PRO A 154 27.60 10.73 8.89
CA PRO A 154 28.81 11.48 9.23
C PRO A 154 29.81 11.54 8.09
N PHE A 155 30.12 10.38 7.48
CA PHE A 155 31.09 10.29 6.39
C PHE A 155 30.74 11.23 5.24
N VAL A 156 29.50 11.15 4.72
CA VAL A 156 29.05 11.99 3.62
C VAL A 156 29.02 13.47 4.03
N THR A 157 28.53 13.77 5.23
CA THR A 157 28.49 15.16 5.72
C THR A 157 29.88 15.79 5.80
N ILE A 158 30.87 15.08 6.34
CA ILE A 158 32.25 15.56 6.44
C ILE A 158 32.82 15.77 5.03
N LYS A 159 32.68 14.78 4.16
CA LYS A 159 33.20 14.86 2.78
C LYS A 159 32.60 15.99 1.97
N MET A 160 31.29 16.22 2.09
CA MET A 160 30.60 17.33 1.41
C MET A 160 31.08 18.69 1.95
N LYS A 161 31.38 18.81 3.25
CA LYS A 161 31.99 20.02 3.83
C LYS A 161 33.43 20.24 3.37
N GLU A 162 34.21 19.17 3.25
CA GLU A 162 35.59 19.23 2.75
C GLU A 162 35.66 19.75 1.30
N VAL A 163 34.75 19.36 0.45
CA VAL A 163 34.68 19.79 -0.97
C VAL A 163 33.91 21.10 -1.18
N GLY A 164 33.39 21.70 -0.12
CA GLY A 164 32.69 23.00 -0.18
C GLY A 164 31.26 22.95 -0.67
N GLU A 165 30.66 21.75 -0.77
CA GLU A 165 29.26 21.57 -1.18
C GLU A 165 28.27 21.76 -0.01
N LEU A 166 28.78 21.78 1.23
CA LEU A 166 28.03 22.10 2.44
C LEU A 166 28.78 23.15 3.26
N GLU A 167 28.05 24.15 3.76
CA GLU A 167 28.61 25.10 4.71
C GLU A 167 28.80 24.46 6.09
N LYS A 168 29.68 25.04 6.93
CA LYS A 168 29.92 24.52 8.29
C LYS A 168 28.68 24.51 9.17
N THR A 169 27.75 25.42 8.89
CA THR A 169 26.46 25.60 9.59
C THR A 169 25.36 24.71 9.04
N ASP A 170 25.58 24.05 7.89
CA ASP A 170 24.57 23.22 7.27
C ASP A 170 24.26 21.97 8.08
N LYS A 171 23.02 21.52 7.91
CA LYS A 171 22.52 20.32 8.54
C LYS A 171 23.25 19.08 8.02
N VAL A 172 23.09 18.00 8.78
CA VAL A 172 23.61 16.67 8.44
C VAL A 172 23.01 16.16 7.13
N MET A 173 23.87 15.64 6.25
CA MET A 173 23.46 14.85 5.09
C MET A 173 23.09 13.45 5.54
N SER A 174 21.79 13.24 5.71
CA SER A 174 21.27 11.97 6.19
C SER A 174 21.35 10.89 5.11
N VAL A 175 21.95 9.75 5.45
CA VAL A 175 22.02 8.55 4.60
C VAL A 175 21.28 7.41 5.27
N GLY A 176 20.44 6.70 4.52
CA GLY A 176 19.67 5.57 5.03
C GLY A 176 19.39 4.52 3.97
N ARG A 177 19.17 3.27 4.38
CA ARG A 177 18.94 2.12 3.48
C ARG A 177 17.74 2.28 2.56
N VAL A 178 16.70 2.96 3.00
CA VAL A 178 15.46 3.19 2.23
C VAL A 178 15.45 4.58 1.62
N GLN A 179 15.73 5.59 2.43
CA GLN A 179 15.68 7.00 2.03
C GLN A 179 16.61 7.29 0.84
N THR A 180 17.85 6.88 0.90
CA THR A 180 18.85 7.22 -0.13
C THR A 180 18.56 6.56 -1.48
N PRO A 181 18.19 5.26 -1.57
CA PRO A 181 17.75 4.66 -2.82
C PRO A 181 16.51 5.34 -3.42
N ILE A 182 15.53 5.74 -2.61
CA ILE A 182 14.34 6.46 -3.09
C ILE A 182 14.74 7.81 -3.70
N VAL A 183 15.58 8.59 -3.01
CA VAL A 183 16.09 9.86 -3.55
C VAL A 183 16.84 9.63 -4.86
N SER A 184 17.71 8.60 -4.92
CA SER A 184 18.43 8.23 -6.15
C SER A 184 17.48 7.89 -7.32
N LEU A 185 16.40 7.16 -7.06
CA LEU A 185 15.39 6.86 -8.10
C LEU A 185 14.71 8.13 -8.62
N ILE A 186 14.39 9.07 -7.73
CA ILE A 186 13.75 10.34 -8.10
C ILE A 186 14.72 11.21 -8.91
N VAL A 187 15.99 11.29 -8.48
CA VAL A 187 17.03 12.07 -9.19
C VAL A 187 17.25 11.49 -10.59
N ARG A 188 17.43 10.17 -10.71
CA ARG A 188 17.59 9.51 -12.03
C ARG A 188 16.39 9.77 -12.96
N ASN A 189 15.17 9.67 -12.43
CA ASN A 189 13.98 9.99 -13.20
C ASN A 189 13.97 11.46 -13.66
N HIS A 190 14.41 12.36 -12.80
CA HIS A 190 14.56 13.78 -13.16
C HIS A 190 15.59 13.96 -14.28
N GLU A 191 16.78 13.35 -14.14
CA GLU A 191 17.84 13.40 -15.16
C GLU A 191 17.38 12.80 -16.49
N GLU A 192 16.65 11.67 -16.47
CA GLU A 192 16.08 11.07 -17.67
C GLU A 192 15.07 12.01 -18.37
N ILE A 193 14.28 12.77 -17.59
CA ILE A 193 13.34 13.75 -18.15
C ILE A 193 14.06 14.95 -18.73
N GLU A 194 15.01 15.54 -18.00
CA GLU A 194 15.72 16.76 -18.44
C GLU A 194 16.63 16.49 -19.64
N ASN A 195 17.25 15.31 -19.72
CA ASN A 195 18.11 14.91 -20.83
C ASN A 195 17.34 14.19 -21.95
N PHE A 196 16.01 14.11 -21.87
CA PHE A 196 15.23 13.39 -22.86
C PHE A 196 15.20 14.14 -24.17
N VAL A 197 15.61 13.47 -25.25
CA VAL A 197 15.52 13.96 -26.61
C VAL A 197 14.31 13.30 -27.28
N SER A 198 13.32 14.10 -27.61
CA SER A 198 12.14 13.62 -28.33
C SER A 198 12.49 13.24 -29.76
N VAL A 199 12.17 12.01 -30.15
CA VAL A 199 12.39 11.48 -31.49
C VAL A 199 11.05 11.29 -32.18
N PRO A 200 10.83 11.85 -33.38
CA PRO A 200 9.61 11.60 -34.13
C PRO A 200 9.56 10.15 -34.62
N PHE A 201 8.34 9.62 -34.68
CA PHE A 201 8.04 8.36 -35.34
C PHE A 201 6.71 8.47 -36.07
N TRP A 202 6.49 7.58 -37.01
CA TRP A 202 5.28 7.56 -37.81
C TRP A 202 4.56 6.23 -37.64
N THR A 203 3.23 6.29 -37.66
CA THR A 203 2.35 5.12 -37.68
C THR A 203 1.37 5.23 -38.80
N ILE A 204 0.80 4.12 -39.23
CA ILE A 204 -0.25 4.11 -40.27
C ILE A 204 -1.57 3.75 -39.56
N GLU A 205 -2.59 4.54 -39.79
CA GLU A 205 -3.96 4.32 -39.31
C GLU A 205 -4.89 4.15 -40.51
N ALA A 206 -5.79 3.16 -40.49
CA ALA A 206 -6.80 2.97 -41.52
C ALA A 206 -8.16 3.42 -41.01
N LEU A 207 -8.88 4.28 -41.75
CA LEU A 207 -10.16 4.87 -41.36
C LEU A 207 -11.22 4.60 -42.42
N ASN A 208 -12.46 4.33 -41.95
CA ASN A 208 -13.63 4.36 -42.83
C ASN A 208 -14.22 5.78 -42.91
N GLU A 209 -15.23 5.97 -43.75
CA GLU A 209 -15.91 7.26 -43.96
C GLU A 209 -16.65 7.73 -42.69
N GLU A 210 -17.05 6.82 -41.79
CA GLU A 210 -17.74 7.10 -40.53
C GLU A 210 -16.76 7.43 -39.38
N GLY A 211 -15.44 7.41 -39.63
CA GLY A 211 -14.41 7.72 -38.66
C GLY A 211 -14.01 6.55 -37.75
N LEU A 212 -14.42 5.31 -38.07
CA LEU A 212 -13.91 4.13 -37.38
C LEU A 212 -12.45 3.92 -37.76
N LYS A 213 -11.60 3.89 -36.73
CA LYS A 213 -10.16 3.85 -36.86
C LYS A 213 -9.62 2.49 -36.44
N PHE A 214 -8.85 1.89 -37.36
CA PHE A 214 -8.04 0.71 -37.13
C PHE A 214 -6.56 1.12 -37.03
N THR A 215 -5.84 0.55 -36.09
CA THR A 215 -4.42 0.85 -35.82
C THR A 215 -3.58 -0.41 -35.83
N ASN A 216 -2.29 -0.25 -36.06
CA ASN A 216 -1.30 -1.30 -35.83
C ASN A 216 -0.21 -0.82 -34.86
N ASP A 217 0.66 -1.73 -34.41
CA ASP A 217 1.74 -1.42 -33.46
C ASP A 217 3.06 -1.07 -34.16
N VAL A 218 3.07 -0.97 -35.49
CA VAL A 218 4.28 -0.68 -36.25
C VAL A 218 4.64 0.80 -36.15
N LYS A 219 5.88 1.08 -35.76
CA LYS A 219 6.46 2.42 -35.69
C LYS A 219 7.58 2.56 -36.71
N TYR A 220 7.39 3.44 -37.66
CA TYR A 220 8.38 3.77 -38.69
C TYR A 220 9.31 4.86 -38.17
N LYS A 221 10.59 4.76 -38.45
CA LYS A 221 11.63 5.70 -37.98
C LYS A 221 11.76 6.96 -38.84
N SER A 222 11.23 6.93 -40.05
CA SER A 222 11.23 8.07 -40.97
C SER A 222 9.89 8.17 -41.71
N LEU A 223 9.59 9.38 -42.20
CA LEU A 223 8.43 9.61 -43.06
C LEU A 223 8.56 8.80 -44.35
N GLN A 224 9.77 8.65 -44.86
CA GLN A 224 10.04 7.88 -46.08
C GLN A 224 9.65 6.41 -45.90
N GLU A 225 10.11 5.74 -44.84
CA GLU A 225 9.71 4.35 -44.52
C GLU A 225 8.19 4.19 -44.41
N ALA A 226 7.51 5.14 -43.74
CA ALA A 226 6.06 5.11 -43.63
C ALA A 226 5.36 5.32 -44.96
N THR A 227 5.90 6.20 -45.82
CA THR A 227 5.35 6.45 -47.16
C THR A 227 5.53 5.23 -48.07
N GLU A 228 6.71 4.63 -48.09
CA GLU A 228 6.99 3.39 -48.86
C GLU A 228 6.05 2.25 -48.39
N ALA A 229 5.83 2.13 -47.08
CA ALA A 229 4.87 1.14 -46.57
C ALA A 229 3.42 1.44 -46.94
N LEU A 230 3.02 2.72 -46.95
CA LEU A 230 1.67 3.15 -47.36
C LEU A 230 1.44 2.91 -48.87
N GLU A 231 2.43 3.18 -49.74
CA GLU A 231 2.33 2.97 -51.18
C GLU A 231 2.12 1.50 -51.57
N LEU A 232 2.51 0.56 -50.71
CA LEU A 232 2.24 -0.87 -50.88
C LEU A 232 0.83 -1.28 -50.43
N MET A 233 0.04 -0.38 -49.89
CA MET A 233 -1.32 -0.66 -49.39
C MET A 233 -2.36 -0.30 -50.44
N SER A 234 -3.44 -1.06 -50.48
CA SER A 234 -4.66 -0.73 -51.23
C SER A 234 -5.72 -0.16 -50.25
N ASP A 235 -6.77 0.42 -50.80
CA ASP A 235 -7.95 0.81 -49.99
C ASP A 235 -8.84 -0.38 -49.57
N SER A 236 -8.50 -1.60 -50.03
CA SER A 236 -9.24 -2.84 -49.75
C SER A 236 -8.63 -3.59 -48.56
N TYR A 237 -9.48 -3.97 -47.65
CA TYR A 237 -9.15 -4.72 -46.40
C TYR A 237 -10.12 -5.85 -46.19
N THR A 238 -9.61 -7.00 -45.81
CA THR A 238 -10.43 -8.16 -45.43
C THR A 238 -10.43 -8.36 -43.92
N VAL A 239 -11.59 -8.58 -43.33
CA VAL A 239 -11.72 -8.97 -41.92
C VAL A 239 -11.20 -10.39 -41.75
N ILE A 240 -10.13 -10.57 -40.98
CA ILE A 240 -9.48 -11.87 -40.75
C ILE A 240 -9.84 -12.49 -39.39
N ASP A 241 -10.25 -11.68 -38.43
CA ASP A 241 -10.67 -12.17 -37.10
C ASP A 241 -11.66 -11.20 -36.45
N VAL A 242 -12.67 -11.78 -35.79
CA VAL A 242 -13.62 -11.05 -34.94
C VAL A 242 -13.75 -11.79 -33.64
N LYS A 243 -13.09 -11.26 -32.61
CA LYS A 243 -13.10 -11.83 -31.26
C LYS A 243 -14.09 -11.09 -30.39
N VAL A 244 -15.12 -11.79 -29.92
CA VAL A 244 -16.11 -11.29 -28.98
C VAL A 244 -15.98 -12.05 -27.66
N GLU A 245 -15.76 -11.32 -26.56
CA GLU A 245 -15.56 -11.91 -25.23
C GLU A 245 -16.45 -11.20 -24.21
N ASN A 246 -17.24 -11.97 -23.48
CA ASN A 246 -17.92 -11.46 -22.29
C ASN A 246 -16.94 -11.47 -21.12
N LYS A 247 -16.75 -10.32 -20.52
CA LYS A 247 -15.83 -10.10 -19.40
C LYS A 247 -16.57 -9.63 -18.18
N SER A 248 -16.15 -10.14 -17.03
CA SER A 248 -16.72 -9.79 -15.73
C SER A 248 -15.61 -9.24 -14.84
N GLN A 249 -15.80 -8.06 -14.28
CA GLN A 249 -14.86 -7.41 -13.39
C GLN A 249 -15.47 -7.22 -12.01
N THR A 250 -14.86 -7.80 -11.00
CA THR A 250 -15.23 -7.61 -9.60
C THR A 250 -15.02 -6.16 -9.17
N ALA A 251 -15.65 -5.76 -8.08
CA ALA A 251 -15.35 -4.50 -7.41
C ALA A 251 -13.85 -4.38 -7.09
N PRO A 252 -13.31 -3.16 -6.96
CA PRO A 252 -11.93 -2.95 -6.56
C PRO A 252 -11.62 -3.68 -5.25
N LYS A 253 -10.38 -4.17 -5.12
CA LYS A 253 -9.91 -4.83 -3.88
C LYS A 253 -10.08 -3.93 -2.67
N LEU A 254 -10.21 -4.52 -1.49
CA LEU A 254 -10.20 -3.80 -0.23
C LEU A 254 -8.88 -3.04 -0.04
N TYR A 255 -8.88 -2.05 0.84
CA TYR A 255 -7.67 -1.28 1.09
C TYR A 255 -6.66 -2.05 1.94
N ASN A 256 -5.42 -2.01 1.52
CA ASN A 256 -4.25 -2.08 2.39
C ASN A 256 -3.71 -0.66 2.63
N LEU A 257 -2.71 -0.51 3.49
CA LEU A 257 -2.17 0.81 3.84
C LEU A 257 -1.65 1.57 2.59
N THR A 258 -0.85 0.91 1.77
CA THR A 258 -0.24 1.50 0.57
C THR A 258 -1.29 2.01 -0.43
N ASN A 259 -2.34 1.22 -0.69
CA ASN A 259 -3.41 1.63 -1.60
C ASN A 259 -4.22 2.80 -1.04
N LEU A 260 -4.48 2.81 0.26
CA LEU A 260 -5.20 3.91 0.92
C LEU A 260 -4.38 5.20 0.91
N GLN A 261 -3.09 5.14 1.25
CA GLN A 261 -2.16 6.27 1.17
C GLN A 261 -2.09 6.84 -0.26
N SER A 262 -1.97 5.96 -1.25
CA SER A 262 -1.94 6.34 -2.66
C SER A 262 -3.23 7.05 -3.10
N GLU A 263 -4.40 6.59 -2.65
CA GLU A 263 -5.68 7.22 -3.02
C GLU A 263 -5.90 8.54 -2.27
N MET A 264 -5.49 8.64 -1.01
CA MET A 264 -5.52 9.88 -0.23
C MET A 264 -4.60 10.96 -0.82
N SER A 265 -3.39 10.59 -1.22
CA SER A 265 -2.46 11.50 -1.90
C SER A 265 -3.04 12.01 -3.23
N LYS A 266 -3.64 11.11 -4.02
CA LYS A 266 -4.24 11.44 -5.31
C LYS A 266 -5.44 12.37 -5.19
N LEU A 267 -6.39 12.05 -4.32
CA LEU A 267 -7.69 12.72 -4.24
C LEU A 267 -7.68 13.96 -3.33
N TYR A 268 -6.95 13.88 -2.21
CA TYR A 268 -7.01 14.89 -1.15
C TYR A 268 -5.68 15.56 -0.88
N LYS A 269 -4.59 15.19 -1.59
CA LYS A 269 -3.24 15.73 -1.40
C LYS A 269 -2.72 15.55 0.04
N VAL A 270 -3.16 14.50 0.71
CA VAL A 270 -2.68 14.10 2.03
C VAL A 270 -1.54 13.11 1.86
N ASP A 271 -0.39 13.39 2.47
CA ASP A 271 0.79 12.55 2.37
C ASP A 271 0.63 11.19 3.09
N ALA A 272 1.52 10.26 2.77
CA ALA A 272 1.47 8.89 3.30
C ALA A 272 1.59 8.83 4.83
N THR A 273 2.44 9.67 5.43
CA THR A 273 2.66 9.70 6.88
C THR A 273 1.38 10.16 7.59
N ARG A 274 0.81 11.25 7.13
CA ARG A 274 -0.43 11.78 7.69
C ARG A 274 -1.60 10.82 7.53
N THR A 275 -1.72 10.17 6.37
CA THR A 275 -2.74 9.13 6.15
C THR A 275 -2.60 7.99 7.15
N LYS A 276 -1.38 7.49 7.38
CA LYS A 276 -1.12 6.44 8.37
C LYS A 276 -1.53 6.87 9.79
N GLU A 277 -1.20 8.09 10.22
CA GLU A 277 -1.58 8.62 11.52
C GLU A 277 -3.10 8.66 11.72
N ILE A 278 -3.84 9.10 10.69
CA ILE A 278 -5.30 9.20 10.76
C ILE A 278 -5.94 7.79 10.87
N VAL A 279 -5.48 6.83 10.06
CA VAL A 279 -6.00 5.46 10.13
C VAL A 279 -5.64 4.81 11.48
N GLN A 280 -4.44 5.08 12.01
CA GLN A 280 -4.04 4.63 13.35
C GLN A 280 -4.97 5.20 14.44
N SER A 281 -5.36 6.48 14.32
CA SER A 281 -6.35 7.07 15.23
C SER A 281 -7.71 6.37 15.16
N LEU A 282 -8.21 6.10 13.94
CA LEU A 282 -9.47 5.37 13.76
C LEU A 282 -9.41 3.94 14.32
N TYR A 283 -8.26 3.26 14.17
CA TYR A 283 -8.01 1.95 14.78
C TYR A 283 -8.03 2.03 16.31
N GLN A 284 -7.33 2.98 16.91
CA GLN A 284 -7.29 3.17 18.36
C GLN A 284 -8.67 3.50 18.95
N LYS A 285 -9.52 4.20 18.19
CA LYS A 285 -10.93 4.44 18.53
C LYS A 285 -11.81 3.20 18.34
N GLY A 286 -11.28 2.12 17.78
CA GLY A 286 -12.01 0.88 17.51
C GLY A 286 -12.95 0.95 16.31
N PHE A 287 -12.81 1.94 15.41
CA PHE A 287 -13.69 2.12 14.24
C PHE A 287 -13.17 1.45 12.96
N MET A 288 -11.86 1.19 12.90
CA MET A 288 -11.20 0.53 11.80
C MET A 288 -10.37 -0.65 12.27
N SER A 289 -10.11 -1.60 11.39
CA SER A 289 -9.14 -2.68 11.59
C SER A 289 -7.72 -2.13 11.62
N TYR A 290 -6.76 -3.00 11.99
CA TYR A 290 -5.34 -2.65 12.09
C TYR A 290 -4.80 -2.06 10.77
N PRO A 291 -4.16 -0.87 10.81
CA PRO A 291 -3.83 -0.14 9.59
C PRO A 291 -2.58 -0.63 8.86
N ARG A 292 -1.59 -1.23 9.56
CA ARG A 292 -0.34 -1.66 8.94
C ARG A 292 -0.51 -3.05 8.35
N THR A 293 -1.13 -3.12 7.20
CA THR A 293 -1.40 -4.37 6.49
C THR A 293 -1.12 -4.22 4.99
N ASP A 294 -0.52 -5.23 4.40
CA ASP A 294 -0.36 -5.38 2.95
C ASP A 294 -1.49 -6.20 2.34
N SER A 295 -2.33 -6.83 3.17
CA SER A 295 -3.44 -7.64 2.71
C SER A 295 -4.57 -6.78 2.14
N THR A 296 -5.15 -7.24 1.04
CA THR A 296 -6.40 -6.73 0.47
C THR A 296 -7.56 -7.73 0.65
N LEU A 297 -7.35 -8.73 1.51
CA LEU A 297 -8.28 -9.81 1.78
C LEU A 297 -8.72 -9.76 3.24
N ILE A 298 -9.89 -10.33 3.51
CA ILE A 298 -10.43 -10.55 4.86
C ILE A 298 -10.65 -12.05 5.11
N THR A 299 -10.91 -12.40 6.38
CA THR A 299 -11.32 -13.77 6.74
C THR A 299 -12.84 -13.92 6.73
N THR A 300 -13.31 -15.13 6.87
CA THR A 300 -14.73 -15.44 6.98
C THR A 300 -15.38 -14.73 8.19
N ASN A 301 -14.68 -14.61 9.31
CA ASN A 301 -15.18 -13.92 10.50
C ASN A 301 -15.48 -12.44 10.23
N GLU A 302 -14.55 -11.73 9.53
CA GLU A 302 -14.76 -10.33 9.15
C GLU A 302 -15.90 -10.18 8.17
N PHE A 303 -16.00 -11.10 7.21
CA PHE A 303 -17.10 -11.10 6.25
C PHE A 303 -18.46 -11.20 6.94
N GLU A 304 -18.61 -12.09 7.91
CA GLU A 304 -19.87 -12.31 8.64
C GLU A 304 -20.35 -11.05 9.39
N TYR A 305 -19.45 -10.38 10.13
CA TYR A 305 -19.86 -9.15 10.84
C TYR A 305 -20.11 -7.98 9.87
N LEU A 306 -19.39 -7.92 8.75
CA LEU A 306 -19.64 -6.91 7.72
C LEU A 306 -21.02 -7.09 7.13
N VAL A 307 -21.42 -8.31 6.79
CA VAL A 307 -22.79 -8.63 6.31
C VAL A 307 -23.85 -8.20 7.31
N ALA A 308 -23.64 -8.50 8.60
CA ALA A 308 -24.57 -8.14 9.66
C ALA A 308 -24.73 -6.61 9.85
N ASN A 309 -23.80 -5.80 9.38
CA ASN A 309 -23.79 -4.35 9.56
C ASN A 309 -23.95 -3.53 8.27
N ILE A 310 -24.20 -4.16 7.12
CA ILE A 310 -24.30 -3.49 5.80
C ILE A 310 -25.21 -2.26 5.87
N GLU A 311 -26.43 -2.39 6.35
CA GLU A 311 -27.40 -1.28 6.36
C GLU A 311 -26.97 -0.13 7.28
N ARG A 312 -26.33 -0.46 8.41
CA ARG A 312 -25.77 0.57 9.31
C ARG A 312 -24.62 1.33 8.64
N TYR A 313 -23.75 0.64 7.89
CA TYR A 313 -22.66 1.29 7.13
C TYR A 313 -23.23 2.20 6.04
N LYS A 314 -24.21 1.73 5.25
CA LYS A 314 -24.88 2.55 4.23
C LYS A 314 -25.44 3.85 4.82
N GLN A 315 -26.17 3.72 5.93
CA GLN A 315 -26.74 4.87 6.64
C GLN A 315 -25.67 5.85 7.09
N THR A 316 -24.59 5.33 7.72
CA THR A 316 -23.51 6.14 8.27
C THR A 316 -22.77 6.95 7.19
N ILE A 317 -22.51 6.36 6.02
CA ILE A 317 -21.82 7.09 4.94
C ILE A 317 -22.79 7.79 3.98
N GLY A 318 -24.08 7.68 4.18
CA GLY A 318 -25.10 8.31 3.33
C GLY A 318 -25.07 7.79 1.87
N LYS A 319 -24.82 6.50 1.66
CA LYS A 319 -24.75 5.88 0.34
C LYS A 319 -25.67 4.67 0.26
N ASP A 320 -26.58 4.71 -0.70
CA ASP A 320 -27.42 3.56 -1.05
C ASP A 320 -26.68 2.73 -2.10
N ILE A 321 -26.14 1.59 -1.68
CA ILE A 321 -25.38 0.64 -2.50
C ILE A 321 -26.14 -0.67 -2.52
N GLU A 322 -26.49 -1.15 -3.70
CA GLU A 322 -27.11 -2.45 -3.87
C GLU A 322 -26.12 -3.57 -3.50
N THR A 323 -26.48 -4.38 -2.51
CA THR A 323 -25.63 -5.41 -1.93
C THR A 323 -26.29 -6.77 -2.11
N VAL A 324 -25.84 -7.52 -3.12
CA VAL A 324 -26.43 -8.80 -3.55
C VAL A 324 -25.53 -10.01 -3.24
N ASN A 325 -24.21 -9.79 -3.15
CA ASN A 325 -23.23 -10.85 -2.92
C ASN A 325 -22.98 -11.05 -1.42
N LEU A 326 -23.88 -11.79 -0.77
CA LEU A 326 -23.80 -12.10 0.67
C LEU A 326 -23.12 -13.45 0.96
N ILE A 327 -22.39 -14.00 0.00
CA ILE A 327 -21.60 -15.23 0.13
C ILE A 327 -20.12 -14.86 -0.06
N PRO A 328 -19.21 -15.42 0.74
CA PRO A 328 -17.79 -15.15 0.62
C PRO A 328 -17.25 -15.45 -0.79
N ARG A 329 -16.62 -14.47 -1.42
CA ARG A 329 -15.95 -14.60 -2.71
C ARG A 329 -14.43 -14.60 -2.51
N LYS A 330 -13.72 -15.54 -3.15
CA LYS A 330 -12.27 -15.77 -2.99
C LYS A 330 -11.40 -14.56 -3.33
N GLU A 331 -11.92 -13.62 -4.10
CA GLU A 331 -11.28 -12.36 -4.48
C GLU A 331 -11.17 -11.39 -3.30
N PHE A 332 -12.01 -11.55 -2.28
CA PHE A 332 -12.08 -10.70 -1.09
C PHE A 332 -11.91 -11.48 0.21
N VAL A 333 -12.36 -12.75 0.27
CA VAL A 333 -12.37 -13.56 1.48
C VAL A 333 -11.49 -14.79 1.30
N ASN A 334 -10.43 -14.90 2.11
CA ASN A 334 -9.53 -16.05 2.02
C ASN A 334 -8.75 -16.25 3.32
N ASP A 335 -9.25 -17.13 4.20
CA ASP A 335 -8.66 -17.41 5.51
C ASP A 335 -7.21 -17.91 5.43
N LYS A 336 -6.85 -18.64 4.36
CA LYS A 336 -5.51 -19.18 4.18
C LYS A 336 -4.47 -18.16 3.74
N LYS A 337 -4.90 -17.08 3.07
CA LYS A 337 -4.01 -16.02 2.57
C LYS A 337 -3.90 -14.83 3.54
N VAL A 338 -4.77 -14.75 4.52
CA VAL A 338 -4.69 -13.75 5.59
C VAL A 338 -3.84 -14.36 6.71
N VAL A 339 -2.53 -14.14 6.65
CA VAL A 339 -1.57 -14.76 7.58
C VAL A 339 -1.42 -13.94 8.85
N GLU A 340 -1.18 -12.65 8.73
CA GLU A 340 -0.92 -11.74 9.84
C GLU A 340 -2.10 -10.82 10.11
N HIS A 341 -2.44 -10.03 9.09
CA HIS A 341 -3.50 -9.03 9.14
C HIS A 341 -4.40 -9.15 7.93
N TYR A 342 -5.65 -8.80 8.11
CA TYR A 342 -6.58 -8.61 7.01
C TYR A 342 -6.61 -7.15 6.55
N ALA A 343 -7.33 -6.89 5.46
CA ALA A 343 -7.47 -5.56 4.86
C ALA A 343 -8.00 -4.50 5.84
N ILE A 344 -7.77 -3.24 5.54
CA ILE A 344 -8.35 -2.12 6.28
C ILE A 344 -9.85 -2.05 5.96
N ILE A 345 -10.68 -2.30 6.97
CA ILE A 345 -12.15 -2.34 6.87
C ILE A 345 -12.77 -1.67 8.11
N PRO A 346 -14.03 -1.19 8.03
CA PRO A 346 -14.74 -0.72 9.21
C PRO A 346 -15.04 -1.88 10.15
N THR A 347 -15.12 -1.60 11.45
CA THR A 347 -15.48 -2.56 12.49
C THR A 347 -16.98 -2.50 12.78
N GLU A 348 -17.46 -3.40 13.65
CA GLU A 348 -18.83 -3.34 14.19
C GLU A 348 -19.12 -2.12 15.08
N ASN A 349 -18.07 -1.42 15.56
CA ASN A 349 -18.19 -0.13 16.23
C ASN A 349 -18.30 0.96 15.16
N ILE A 350 -19.52 1.41 14.94
CA ILE A 350 -19.79 2.43 13.92
C ILE A 350 -19.81 3.80 14.60
N PRO A 351 -18.94 4.74 14.18
CA PRO A 351 -18.88 6.06 14.78
C PRO A 351 -20.10 6.92 14.44
N ASN A 352 -20.40 7.89 15.30
CA ASN A 352 -21.11 9.06 14.84
C ASN A 352 -20.16 9.88 13.95
N ILE A 353 -20.46 9.92 12.64
CA ILE A 353 -19.57 10.49 11.63
C ILE A 353 -19.34 12.00 11.83
N GLU A 354 -20.24 12.68 12.50
CA GLU A 354 -20.14 14.12 12.79
C GLU A 354 -19.17 14.41 13.95
N GLU A 355 -18.80 13.40 14.73
CA GLU A 355 -17.81 13.52 15.82
C GLU A 355 -16.38 13.22 15.36
N LEU A 356 -16.21 12.76 14.11
CA LEU A 356 -14.90 12.55 13.51
C LEU A 356 -14.32 13.85 12.98
N ASP A 357 -12.98 13.99 13.04
CA ASP A 357 -12.35 15.09 12.34
C ASP A 357 -12.53 14.96 10.82
N SER A 358 -12.25 16.04 10.09
CA SER A 358 -12.52 16.10 8.64
C SER A 358 -11.82 15.00 7.85
N TYR A 359 -10.58 14.66 8.20
CA TYR A 359 -9.82 13.62 7.50
C TYR A 359 -10.18 12.20 7.99
N GLU A 360 -10.46 12.03 9.27
CA GLU A 360 -11.01 10.79 9.81
C GLU A 360 -12.34 10.44 9.12
N LYS A 361 -13.22 11.43 8.97
CA LYS A 361 -14.50 11.29 8.25
C LYS A 361 -14.29 10.83 6.81
N ILE A 362 -13.38 11.50 6.07
CA ILE A 362 -13.04 11.14 4.70
C ILE A 362 -12.53 9.69 4.61
N ILE A 363 -11.56 9.33 5.42
CA ILE A 363 -10.98 7.98 5.39
C ILE A 363 -12.01 6.93 5.78
N TYR A 364 -12.80 7.18 6.84
CA TYR A 364 -13.86 6.27 7.25
C TYR A 364 -14.87 6.04 6.13
N GLN A 365 -15.32 7.11 5.48
CA GLN A 365 -16.25 7.04 4.34
C GLN A 365 -15.64 6.29 3.15
N MET A 366 -14.38 6.56 2.78
CA MET A 366 -13.70 5.90 1.68
C MET A 366 -13.55 4.40 1.91
N VAL A 367 -13.06 4.01 3.09
CA VAL A 367 -12.84 2.60 3.42
C VAL A 367 -14.17 1.86 3.50
N THR A 368 -15.17 2.44 4.16
CA THR A 368 -16.51 1.85 4.28
C THR A 368 -17.17 1.71 2.91
N PHE A 369 -17.09 2.74 2.06
CA PHE A 369 -17.60 2.70 0.70
C PHE A 369 -16.94 1.59 -0.13
N GLN A 370 -15.61 1.50 -0.12
CA GLN A 370 -14.87 0.46 -0.82
C GLN A 370 -15.24 -0.95 -0.32
N THR A 371 -15.44 -1.09 1.01
CA THR A 371 -15.88 -2.34 1.62
C THR A 371 -17.29 -2.73 1.16
N LEU A 372 -18.22 -1.78 1.09
CA LEU A 372 -19.58 -2.04 0.62
C LEU A 372 -19.64 -2.43 -0.86
N LEU A 373 -18.75 -1.89 -1.70
CA LEU A 373 -18.66 -2.29 -3.12
C LEU A 373 -18.34 -3.78 -3.30
N MET A 374 -17.68 -4.41 -2.33
CA MET A 374 -17.42 -5.85 -2.33
C MET A 374 -18.72 -6.67 -2.42
N PHE A 375 -19.82 -6.15 -1.93
CA PHE A 375 -21.13 -6.82 -1.92
C PHE A 375 -21.97 -6.55 -3.17
N SER A 376 -21.53 -5.63 -4.05
CA SER A 376 -22.25 -5.28 -5.28
C SER A 376 -22.03 -6.32 -6.38
N GLU A 377 -22.87 -6.28 -7.40
CA GLU A 377 -22.69 -7.05 -8.62
C GLU A 377 -21.37 -6.68 -9.32
N ASN A 378 -20.88 -7.61 -10.12
CA ASN A 378 -19.74 -7.35 -10.99
C ASN A 378 -20.13 -6.37 -12.10
N TYR A 379 -19.12 -5.68 -12.63
CA TYR A 379 -19.22 -4.97 -13.89
C TYR A 379 -19.04 -5.98 -15.04
N ASP A 380 -20.10 -6.21 -15.81
CA ASP A 380 -20.07 -7.12 -16.94
C ASP A 380 -20.12 -6.32 -18.25
N TYR A 381 -19.25 -6.66 -19.18
CA TYR A 381 -19.16 -6.00 -20.47
C TYR A 381 -18.74 -6.98 -21.55
N GLN A 382 -19.13 -6.67 -22.77
CA GLN A 382 -18.68 -7.36 -23.96
C GLN A 382 -17.52 -6.59 -24.57
N SER A 383 -16.40 -7.26 -24.78
CA SER A 383 -15.23 -6.74 -25.47
C SER A 383 -15.15 -7.33 -26.85
N THR A 384 -15.23 -6.49 -27.88
CA THR A 384 -15.09 -6.87 -29.28
C THR A 384 -13.74 -6.38 -29.79
N THR A 385 -12.99 -7.25 -30.44
CA THR A 385 -11.78 -6.89 -31.17
C THR A 385 -11.89 -7.40 -32.59
N ILE A 386 -11.76 -6.50 -33.55
CA ILE A 386 -11.81 -6.80 -34.98
C ILE A 386 -10.39 -6.64 -35.53
N THR A 387 -9.89 -7.67 -36.21
CA THR A 387 -8.60 -7.64 -36.93
C THR A 387 -8.87 -7.68 -38.41
N ILE A 388 -8.29 -6.74 -39.12
CA ILE A 388 -8.36 -6.64 -40.58
C ILE A 388 -6.97 -6.75 -41.15
N LYS A 389 -6.87 -7.18 -42.42
CA LYS A 389 -5.63 -7.30 -43.17
C LYS A 389 -5.79 -6.51 -44.45
N ASN A 390 -4.78 -5.71 -44.78
CA ASN A 390 -4.71 -5.05 -46.09
C ASN A 390 -4.46 -6.07 -47.23
N ASP A 391 -5.24 -6.04 -48.27
CA ASP A 391 -5.24 -7.08 -49.29
C ASP A 391 -3.96 -7.04 -50.14
N ALA A 392 -3.33 -5.87 -50.31
CA ALA A 392 -2.10 -5.73 -51.11
C ALA A 392 -0.83 -5.99 -50.27
N SER A 393 -0.71 -5.37 -49.09
CA SER A 393 0.51 -5.40 -48.29
C SER A 393 0.56 -6.49 -47.22
N SER A 394 -0.56 -7.14 -46.96
CA SER A 394 -0.73 -8.12 -45.87
C SER A 394 -0.52 -7.57 -44.46
N VAL A 395 -0.44 -6.27 -44.28
CA VAL A 395 -0.34 -5.62 -42.93
C VAL A 395 -1.65 -5.73 -42.20
N GLU A 396 -1.59 -6.09 -40.93
CA GLU A 396 -2.75 -6.23 -40.07
C GLU A 396 -3.00 -4.95 -39.25
N PHE A 397 -4.29 -4.65 -39.04
CA PHE A 397 -4.76 -3.55 -38.20
C PHE A 397 -5.86 -4.05 -37.26
N LYS A 398 -6.00 -3.40 -36.12
CA LYS A 398 -6.96 -3.79 -35.09
C LYS A 398 -7.76 -2.61 -34.59
N VAL A 399 -9.02 -2.89 -34.22
CA VAL A 399 -9.85 -1.98 -33.45
C VAL A 399 -10.50 -2.75 -32.31
N SER A 400 -10.58 -2.13 -31.12
CA SER A 400 -11.29 -2.73 -29.99
C SER A 400 -12.34 -1.77 -29.47
N GLY A 401 -13.44 -2.34 -28.99
CA GLY A 401 -14.52 -1.64 -28.35
C GLY A 401 -15.09 -2.46 -27.18
N ASN A 402 -15.71 -1.79 -26.23
CA ASN A 402 -16.39 -2.42 -25.11
C ASN A 402 -17.79 -1.86 -24.99
N VAL A 403 -18.75 -2.73 -24.72
CA VAL A 403 -20.15 -2.38 -24.47
C VAL A 403 -20.56 -2.91 -23.12
N THR A 404 -21.07 -2.04 -22.26
CA THR A 404 -21.54 -2.41 -20.92
C THR A 404 -22.78 -3.26 -20.99
N ILE A 405 -22.77 -4.45 -20.36
CA ILE A 405 -23.93 -5.32 -20.19
C ILE A 405 -24.59 -5.01 -18.84
N ASN A 406 -23.80 -5.00 -17.76
CA ASN A 406 -24.26 -4.67 -16.42
C ASN A 406 -23.25 -3.73 -15.74
N LYS A 407 -23.69 -2.54 -15.33
CA LYS A 407 -22.83 -1.57 -14.66
C LYS A 407 -22.31 -2.08 -13.31
N GLY A 408 -23.06 -2.95 -12.62
CA GLY A 408 -22.68 -3.49 -11.31
C GLY A 408 -22.14 -2.41 -10.37
N TRP A 409 -21.02 -2.67 -9.71
CA TRP A 409 -20.37 -1.72 -8.80
C TRP A 409 -19.99 -0.37 -9.42
N ARG A 410 -19.84 -0.28 -10.74
CA ARG A 410 -19.54 0.98 -11.45
C ARG A 410 -20.69 2.00 -11.42
N LYS A 411 -21.90 1.58 -11.04
CA LYS A 411 -23.01 2.52 -10.77
C LYS A 411 -22.63 3.55 -9.70
N TYR A 412 -21.76 3.17 -8.77
CA TYR A 412 -21.43 3.92 -7.56
C TYR A 412 -20.05 4.62 -7.61
N LYS A 413 -19.16 4.15 -8.47
CA LYS A 413 -17.80 4.71 -8.62
C LYS A 413 -17.59 5.17 -10.07
N GLN A 414 -17.47 6.48 -10.28
CA GLN A 414 -17.22 7.03 -11.61
C GLN A 414 -15.95 6.45 -12.22
N THR A 415 -16.06 5.94 -13.43
CA THR A 415 -14.95 5.45 -14.24
C THR A 415 -14.93 6.21 -15.56
N LYS A 416 -13.74 6.48 -16.08
CA LYS A 416 -13.56 7.23 -17.33
C LYS A 416 -13.84 6.42 -18.60
N SER A 417 -14.25 5.16 -18.51
CA SER A 417 -14.50 4.35 -19.69
C SER A 417 -15.90 4.63 -20.24
N GLU A 418 -15.94 5.16 -21.44
CA GLU A 418 -17.16 5.25 -22.25
C GLU A 418 -17.32 3.98 -23.08
N ASP A 419 -18.56 3.59 -23.31
CA ASP A 419 -18.86 2.48 -24.20
C ASP A 419 -18.49 2.86 -25.64
N LYS A 420 -17.80 1.94 -26.32
CA LYS A 420 -17.46 2.04 -27.72
C LYS A 420 -18.03 0.83 -28.44
N GLU A 421 -19.18 1.04 -29.05
CA GLU A 421 -19.79 0.03 -29.90
C GLU A 421 -19.06 -0.04 -31.24
N LEU A 422 -18.80 -1.25 -31.70
CA LEU A 422 -18.21 -1.49 -33.00
C LEU A 422 -19.27 -2.02 -33.97
N PRO A 423 -19.14 -1.77 -35.27
CA PRO A 423 -20.07 -2.34 -36.27
C PRO A 423 -20.00 -3.86 -36.23
N SER A 424 -21.12 -4.48 -36.54
CA SER A 424 -21.21 -5.93 -36.69
C SER A 424 -20.53 -6.35 -37.98
N LEU A 425 -19.37 -6.96 -37.89
CA LEU A 425 -18.58 -7.48 -39.01
C LEU A 425 -18.35 -8.98 -38.82
N ASN A 426 -18.22 -9.68 -39.95
CA ASN A 426 -17.93 -11.11 -39.99
C ASN A 426 -16.56 -11.33 -40.64
N VAL A 427 -15.94 -12.47 -40.32
CA VAL A 427 -14.71 -12.90 -41.01
C VAL A 427 -15.01 -13.03 -42.52
N ALA A 428 -14.06 -12.57 -43.32
CA ALA A 428 -14.15 -12.44 -44.79
C ALA A 428 -14.98 -11.25 -45.33
N ASP A 429 -15.53 -10.39 -44.44
CA ASP A 429 -16.11 -9.12 -44.88
C ASP A 429 -15.02 -8.23 -45.47
N ASN A 430 -15.33 -7.56 -46.56
CA ASN A 430 -14.46 -6.60 -47.22
C ASN A 430 -14.80 -5.18 -46.81
N LEU A 431 -13.76 -4.42 -46.48
CA LEU A 431 -13.88 -3.02 -46.07
C LEU A 431 -13.07 -2.13 -47.01
N VAL A 432 -13.64 -0.97 -47.31
CA VAL A 432 -12.91 0.10 -47.99
C VAL A 432 -12.47 1.13 -46.95
N LEU A 433 -11.16 1.25 -46.71
CA LEU A 433 -10.61 2.16 -45.72
C LEU A 433 -9.49 2.99 -46.35
N LYS A 434 -9.37 4.24 -45.95
CA LYS A 434 -8.25 5.09 -46.29
C LYS A 434 -7.16 4.99 -45.24
N ALA A 435 -5.96 4.57 -45.66
CA ALA A 435 -4.81 4.58 -44.79
C ALA A 435 -4.13 5.95 -44.80
N ASN A 436 -3.78 6.43 -43.61
CA ASN A 436 -3.10 7.72 -43.42
C ASN A 436 -1.89 7.57 -42.53
N ILE A 437 -0.83 8.31 -42.85
CA ILE A 437 0.35 8.41 -41.98
C ILE A 437 0.06 9.42 -40.90
N LYS A 438 0.33 9.02 -39.67
CA LYS A 438 0.31 9.89 -38.50
C LYS A 438 1.70 10.04 -37.92
N GLN A 439 2.16 11.27 -37.78
CA GLN A 439 3.37 11.57 -37.02
C GLN A 439 3.06 11.71 -35.53
N ASP A 440 3.91 11.14 -34.70
CA ASP A 440 3.92 11.31 -33.26
C ASP A 440 5.37 11.46 -32.78
N GLN A 441 5.56 11.70 -31.51
CA GLN A 441 6.88 11.87 -30.90
C GLN A 441 6.99 11.03 -29.65
N THR A 442 8.18 10.48 -29.40
CA THR A 442 8.47 9.87 -28.11
C THR A 442 8.34 10.90 -26.99
N LYS A 443 7.87 10.48 -25.83
CA LYS A 443 7.68 11.34 -24.67
C LYS A 443 8.62 10.91 -23.55
N PRO A 444 9.10 11.85 -22.75
CA PRO A 444 9.89 11.52 -21.58
C PRO A 444 9.07 10.65 -20.60
N PRO A 445 9.73 9.89 -19.71
CA PRO A 445 9.03 9.23 -18.64
C PRO A 445 8.27 10.24 -17.78
N SER A 446 7.17 9.83 -17.19
CA SER A 446 6.43 10.69 -16.29
C SER A 446 7.23 10.95 -15.01
N ARG A 447 7.10 12.15 -14.42
CA ARG A 447 7.66 12.43 -13.10
C ARG A 447 7.08 11.47 -12.07
N ILE A 448 7.95 10.98 -11.18
CA ILE A 448 7.54 10.12 -10.08
C ILE A 448 6.61 10.92 -9.16
N THR A 449 5.36 10.45 -9.06
CA THR A 449 4.40 10.95 -8.07
C THR A 449 4.46 10.07 -6.82
N GLU A 450 4.01 10.59 -5.66
CA GLU A 450 3.90 9.79 -4.44
C GLU A 450 3.06 8.52 -4.67
N GLN A 451 1.96 8.64 -5.42
CA GLN A 451 1.15 7.49 -5.80
C GLN A 451 1.94 6.42 -6.57
N TYR A 452 2.73 6.83 -7.57
CA TYR A 452 3.54 5.91 -8.37
C TYR A 452 4.68 5.30 -7.55
N LEU A 453 5.29 6.12 -6.68
CA LEU A 453 6.32 5.66 -5.74
C LEU A 453 5.77 4.55 -4.85
N LEU A 454 4.68 4.81 -4.11
CA LEU A 454 4.10 3.87 -3.14
C LEU A 454 3.58 2.59 -3.81
N LYS A 455 2.83 2.74 -4.91
CA LYS A 455 2.10 1.62 -5.51
C LYS A 455 2.94 0.76 -6.45
N THR A 456 3.97 1.34 -7.06
CA THR A 456 4.72 0.70 -8.14
C THR A 456 6.19 0.55 -7.83
N LEU A 457 6.87 1.64 -7.45
CA LEU A 457 8.33 1.60 -7.30
C LEU A 457 8.76 0.92 -6.01
N LEU A 458 8.16 1.24 -4.86
CA LEU A 458 8.53 0.61 -3.60
C LEU A 458 8.34 -0.92 -3.65
N PRO A 459 7.20 -1.47 -4.12
CA PRO A 459 7.04 -2.92 -4.29
C PRO A 459 8.01 -3.52 -5.31
N LYS A 460 8.29 -2.81 -6.42
CA LYS A 460 9.20 -3.30 -7.46
C LYS A 460 10.63 -3.51 -6.99
N TYR A 461 11.08 -2.69 -6.06
CA TYR A 461 12.45 -2.71 -5.55
C TYR A 461 12.55 -3.24 -4.10
N ASP A 462 11.48 -3.83 -3.56
CA ASP A 462 11.38 -4.27 -2.17
C ASP A 462 11.77 -3.18 -1.14
N LEU A 463 11.45 -1.93 -1.47
CA LEU A 463 11.71 -0.78 -0.62
C LEU A 463 10.45 -0.40 0.16
N GLY A 464 10.56 -0.25 1.47
CA GLY A 464 9.48 0.29 2.29
C GLY A 464 8.29 -0.64 2.53
N THR A 465 8.44 -1.92 2.35
CA THR A 465 7.48 -2.88 2.89
C THR A 465 7.51 -2.84 4.41
N SER A 466 6.34 -2.84 4.98
CA SER A 466 6.13 -2.80 6.43
C SER A 466 6.78 -3.95 7.15
#